data_93ea063f8340ce022d327557b4e209b0
#
_entry.id   93ea063f8340ce022d327557b4e209b0
#
_cell.length_a   1.000
_cell.length_b   1.000
_cell.length_c   1.000
_cell.angle_alpha   90.00
_cell.angle_beta   90.00
_cell.angle_gamma   90.00
#
_symmetry.space_group_name_H-M   'P 1'
#
loop_
_entity.id
_entity.type
_entity.pdbx_description
1 polymer ?
#
loop_
_entity_poly.entity_id
_entity_poly.type
_entity_poly.pdbx_seq_one_letter_code
_entity_poly.pdbx_strand_id
1 'polypeptide(L)'
;MKLILAIGIALTMTAAPALAQCAGCPGAAGCGASQTVSLKLVAVNGDTFDVGRMVGKHPLVLLVAGTGNASKAAATAVQKAFAEPGQTAKYFDVINAGMKAAKTAAQGWKLGYTVLSDPDKKAMAWLNTDSVPSVAFVSASGKVIRTETKVTEANVAEGVMALAQSPEKLIDPVCGMTVTKERAAGSATYQGKTYYFCNKVCKDNFTKDPQKYLAQ
;
A
#
# COMPACT_ATOMS: atom_id res chain seq x y z
N MET A 1 -35.86 -60.86 1.21
CA MET A 1 -36.27 -59.71 0.38
C MET A 1 -36.06 -58.43 1.20
N LYS A 2 -34.96 -57.71 1.05
CA LYS A 2 -34.74 -56.42 1.69
C LYS A 2 -34.54 -55.40 0.60
N LEU A 3 -35.47 -54.44 0.53
CA LEU A 3 -35.52 -53.36 -0.42
C LEU A 3 -34.53 -52.28 0.02
N ILE A 4 -33.54 -51.98 -0.79
CA ILE A 4 -32.57 -50.90 -0.56
C ILE A 4 -33.10 -49.67 -1.30
N LEU A 5 -33.49 -48.67 -0.52
CA LEU A 5 -33.92 -47.36 -1.02
C LEU A 5 -32.68 -46.52 -1.29
N ALA A 6 -32.40 -46.23 -2.54
CA ALA A 6 -31.33 -45.31 -2.95
C ALA A 6 -31.83 -43.86 -2.85
N ILE A 7 -31.27 -43.10 -1.94
CA ILE A 7 -31.51 -41.66 -1.81
C ILE A 7 -30.53 -40.95 -2.77
N GLY A 8 -31.06 -40.40 -3.87
CA GLY A 8 -30.33 -39.55 -4.78
C GLY A 8 -30.16 -38.16 -4.17
N ILE A 9 -28.90 -37.77 -3.91
CA ILE A 9 -28.54 -36.40 -3.53
C ILE A 9 -28.41 -35.61 -4.82
N ALA A 10 -29.34 -34.72 -5.09
CA ALA A 10 -29.25 -33.73 -6.16
C ALA A 10 -28.24 -32.64 -5.75
N LEU A 11 -27.10 -32.66 -6.40
CA LEU A 11 -26.06 -31.60 -6.25
C LEU A 11 -26.52 -30.39 -7.07
N THR A 12 -27.09 -29.39 -6.41
CA THR A 12 -27.37 -28.09 -7.04
C THR A 12 -26.08 -27.33 -7.20
N MET A 13 -25.57 -27.28 -8.42
CA MET A 13 -24.48 -26.36 -8.80
C MET A 13 -25.04 -24.94 -8.77
N THR A 14 -24.69 -24.18 -7.74
CA THR A 14 -24.86 -22.72 -7.75
C THR A 14 -23.80 -22.11 -8.71
N ALA A 15 -24.29 -21.54 -9.80
CA ALA A 15 -23.48 -20.83 -10.75
C ALA A 15 -22.80 -19.63 -10.05
N ALA A 16 -21.48 -19.60 -10.09
CA ALA A 16 -20.70 -18.43 -9.72
C ALA A 16 -21.02 -17.28 -10.69
N PRO A 17 -21.07 -16.02 -10.24
CA PRO A 17 -21.30 -14.90 -11.11
C PRO A 17 -20.15 -14.78 -12.13
N ALA A 18 -20.50 -14.70 -13.40
CA ALA A 18 -19.61 -14.54 -14.52
C ALA A 18 -18.79 -13.24 -14.34
N LEU A 19 -17.48 -13.38 -14.23
CA LEU A 19 -16.54 -12.27 -14.37
C LEU A 19 -16.72 -11.68 -15.77
N ALA A 20 -17.13 -10.43 -15.84
CA ALA A 20 -17.23 -9.69 -17.08
C ALA A 20 -15.83 -9.64 -17.72
N GLN A 21 -15.63 -10.42 -18.78
CA GLN A 21 -14.45 -10.36 -19.63
C GLN A 21 -14.51 -9.07 -20.43
N CYS A 22 -13.53 -8.19 -20.24
CA CYS A 22 -13.33 -7.05 -21.14
C CYS A 22 -12.92 -7.58 -22.50
N ALA A 23 -13.87 -7.68 -23.43
CA ALA A 23 -13.61 -7.95 -24.84
C ALA A 23 -12.96 -6.70 -25.47
N GLY A 24 -11.67 -6.77 -25.78
CA GLY A 24 -11.02 -5.70 -26.54
C GLY A 24 -9.52 -5.53 -26.42
N CYS A 25 -8.77 -6.40 -25.75
CA CYS A 25 -7.30 -6.31 -25.73
C CYS A 25 -6.68 -7.55 -26.40
N PRO A 26 -6.14 -7.48 -27.61
CA PRO A 26 -5.36 -8.56 -28.20
C PRO A 26 -3.96 -8.56 -27.56
N GLY A 27 -3.68 -9.60 -26.78
CA GLY A 27 -2.34 -9.91 -26.30
C GLY A 27 -1.92 -9.28 -24.99
N ALA A 28 -2.58 -9.63 -23.87
CA ALA A 28 -2.11 -9.23 -22.56
C ALA A 28 -2.20 -10.37 -21.55
N ALA A 29 -1.08 -10.99 -21.31
CA ALA A 29 -0.81 -11.53 -19.99
C ALA A 29 -0.66 -10.33 -19.03
N GLY A 30 -1.63 -10.11 -18.14
CA GLY A 30 -1.47 -9.24 -16.97
C GLY A 30 -2.13 -7.86 -16.99
N CYS A 31 -3.43 -7.75 -17.26
CA CYS A 31 -4.21 -6.66 -16.66
C CYS A 31 -4.43 -6.98 -15.17
N GLY A 32 -3.39 -6.81 -14.38
CA GLY A 32 -3.50 -6.74 -12.93
C GLY A 32 -4.23 -5.44 -12.60
N ALA A 33 -5.55 -5.51 -12.43
CA ALA A 33 -6.27 -4.45 -11.76
C ALA A 33 -5.56 -4.23 -10.42
N SER A 34 -4.93 -3.09 -10.26
CA SER A 34 -4.44 -2.61 -8.98
C SER A 34 -5.68 -2.52 -8.10
N GLN A 35 -5.93 -3.56 -7.30
CA GLN A 35 -6.93 -3.48 -6.26
C GLN A 35 -6.47 -2.39 -5.32
N THR A 36 -7.04 -1.21 -5.44
CA THR A 36 -6.92 -0.15 -4.46
C THR A 36 -7.61 -0.64 -3.20
N VAL A 37 -6.86 -1.40 -2.40
CA VAL A 37 -7.34 -1.88 -1.11
C VAL A 37 -7.54 -0.66 -0.23
N SER A 38 -8.79 -0.28 0.02
CA SER A 38 -9.11 0.79 0.96
C SER A 38 -8.82 0.31 2.37
N LEU A 39 -7.72 0.76 2.96
CA LEU A 39 -7.37 0.53 4.36
C LEU A 39 -7.62 1.83 5.13
N LYS A 40 -8.86 2.01 5.61
CA LYS A 40 -9.24 3.17 6.42
C LYS A 40 -9.00 2.86 7.89
N LEU A 41 -8.13 3.63 8.51
CA LEU A 41 -7.79 3.55 9.93
C LEU A 41 -7.97 4.93 10.58
N VAL A 42 -8.23 4.93 11.89
CA VAL A 42 -8.41 6.17 12.65
C VAL A 42 -7.16 6.43 13.48
N ALA A 43 -6.59 7.61 13.34
CA ALA A 43 -5.46 8.03 14.14
C ALA A 43 -5.86 8.35 15.58
N VAL A 44 -4.90 8.28 16.49
CA VAL A 44 -5.11 8.57 17.92
C VAL A 44 -5.53 10.02 18.21
N ASN A 45 -5.35 10.94 17.26
CA ASN A 45 -5.84 12.31 17.29
C ASN A 45 -7.27 12.48 16.75
N GLY A 46 -7.89 11.41 16.24
CA GLY A 46 -9.26 11.40 15.70
C GLY A 46 -9.34 11.51 14.18
N ASP A 47 -8.25 11.81 13.48
CA ASP A 47 -8.24 11.89 12.03
C ASP A 47 -8.43 10.52 11.38
N THR A 48 -9.13 10.46 10.26
CA THR A 48 -9.26 9.23 9.47
C THR A 48 -8.24 9.23 8.34
N PHE A 49 -7.43 8.19 8.29
CA PHE A 49 -6.46 7.96 7.23
C PHE A 49 -6.89 6.81 6.33
N ASP A 50 -6.92 7.05 5.05
CA ASP A 50 -7.05 6.01 4.03
C ASP A 50 -5.63 5.67 3.53
N VAL A 51 -5.01 4.69 4.18
CA VAL A 51 -3.66 4.23 3.83
C VAL A 51 -3.62 3.76 2.37
N GLY A 52 -4.70 3.15 1.89
CA GLY A 52 -4.83 2.74 0.49
C GLY A 52 -4.75 3.89 -0.51
N ARG A 53 -5.25 5.08 -0.17
CA ARG A 53 -5.14 6.29 -1.01
C ARG A 53 -3.77 6.94 -0.97
N MET A 54 -2.96 6.66 0.03
CA MET A 54 -1.58 7.13 0.11
C MET A 54 -0.66 6.29 -0.77
N VAL A 55 -1.02 5.03 -0.96
CA VAL A 55 -0.43 4.15 -1.97
C VAL A 55 -0.64 4.79 -3.35
N GLY A 56 0.41 4.85 -4.14
CA GLY A 56 0.41 5.53 -5.45
C GLY A 56 0.94 6.97 -5.41
N LYS A 57 1.12 7.55 -4.20
CA LYS A 57 1.65 8.91 -4.04
C LYS A 57 3.01 8.94 -3.35
N HIS A 58 3.19 8.13 -2.31
CA HIS A 58 4.41 8.07 -1.50
C HIS A 58 4.74 6.62 -1.14
N PRO A 59 6.03 6.28 -1.01
CA PRO A 59 6.41 5.05 -0.33
C PRO A 59 5.94 5.10 1.12
N LEU A 60 5.53 3.95 1.66
CA LEU A 60 5.04 3.85 3.03
C LEU A 60 5.89 2.87 3.83
N VAL A 61 6.12 3.19 5.10
CA VAL A 61 6.63 2.26 6.10
C VAL A 61 5.55 2.11 7.17
N LEU A 62 5.07 0.91 7.35
CA LEU A 62 4.00 0.57 8.28
C LEU A 62 4.56 -0.37 9.34
N LEU A 63 4.64 0.10 10.57
CA LEU A 63 4.90 -0.77 11.71
C LEU A 63 3.56 -1.25 12.26
N VAL A 64 3.32 -2.54 12.19
CA VAL A 64 2.17 -3.18 12.86
C VAL A 64 2.61 -3.65 14.24
N ALA A 65 2.00 -3.11 15.27
CA ALA A 65 2.42 -3.27 16.64
C ALA A 65 1.27 -3.67 17.58
N GLY A 66 1.58 -4.38 18.64
CA GLY A 66 0.69 -4.53 19.80
C GLY A 66 0.95 -3.39 20.80
N THR A 67 0.57 -3.60 22.06
CA THR A 67 0.79 -2.63 23.16
C THR A 67 1.94 -3.03 24.11
N GLY A 68 2.64 -4.13 23.81
CA GLY A 68 3.69 -4.69 24.69
C GLY A 68 5.09 -4.10 24.46
N ASN A 69 6.04 -4.53 25.29
CA ASN A 69 7.42 -4.03 25.27
C ASN A 69 8.16 -4.32 23.96
N ALA A 70 7.92 -5.45 23.33
CA ALA A 70 8.52 -5.77 22.02
C ALA A 70 8.09 -4.75 20.96
N SER A 71 6.80 -4.37 20.94
CA SER A 71 6.26 -3.35 20.05
C SER A 71 6.83 -1.96 20.35
N LYS A 72 7.02 -1.61 21.64
CA LYS A 72 7.69 -0.37 22.03
C LYS A 72 9.12 -0.32 21.51
N ALA A 73 9.87 -1.40 21.66
CA ALA A 73 11.25 -1.47 21.16
C ALA A 73 11.29 -1.32 19.62
N ALA A 74 10.37 -1.98 18.91
CA ALA A 74 10.24 -1.85 17.46
C ALA A 74 9.91 -0.41 17.02
N ALA A 75 8.95 0.24 17.68
CA ALA A 75 8.58 1.62 17.41
C ALA A 75 9.76 2.58 17.64
N THR A 76 10.54 2.36 18.71
CA THR A 76 11.76 3.14 18.97
C THR A 76 12.82 2.94 17.89
N ALA A 77 13.01 1.71 17.39
CA ALA A 77 13.95 1.42 16.33
C ALA A 77 13.57 2.13 15.01
N VAL A 78 12.28 2.09 14.65
CA VAL A 78 11.78 2.81 13.47
C VAL A 78 11.93 4.32 13.64
N GLN A 79 11.58 4.87 14.80
CA GLN A 79 11.72 6.30 15.08
C GLN A 79 13.16 6.78 14.90
N LYS A 80 14.13 6.01 15.36
CA LYS A 80 15.55 6.34 15.17
C LYS A 80 15.96 6.31 13.70
N ALA A 81 15.56 5.26 12.97
CA ALA A 81 15.87 5.14 11.53
C ALA A 81 15.24 6.27 10.69
N PHE A 82 14.10 6.84 11.15
CA PHE A 82 13.44 7.98 10.49
C PHE A 82 13.87 9.35 10.99
N ALA A 83 14.73 9.44 12.01
CA ALA A 83 15.27 10.70 12.49
C ALA A 83 16.24 11.36 11.50
N GLU A 84 16.80 10.59 10.56
CA GLU A 84 17.69 11.10 9.52
C GLU A 84 16.93 11.97 8.51
N PRO A 85 17.49 13.15 8.16
CA PRO A 85 16.88 14.06 7.19
C PRO A 85 16.88 13.47 5.77
N GLY A 86 15.87 13.84 4.98
CA GLY A 86 15.79 13.44 3.56
C GLY A 86 14.90 12.22 3.28
N GLN A 87 14.23 11.67 4.28
CA GLN A 87 13.31 10.55 4.09
C GLN A 87 12.07 10.98 3.28
N THR A 88 11.81 10.33 2.16
CA THR A 88 10.64 10.57 1.31
C THR A 88 9.45 9.68 1.65
N ALA A 89 9.70 8.56 2.35
CA ALA A 89 8.66 7.64 2.76
C ALA A 89 7.81 8.23 3.89
N LYS A 90 6.51 7.96 3.85
CA LYS A 90 5.60 8.25 4.97
C LYS A 90 5.61 7.09 5.93
N TYR A 91 5.66 7.40 7.22
CA TYR A 91 5.71 6.41 8.28
C TYR A 91 4.45 6.45 9.14
N PHE A 92 3.93 5.27 9.46
CA PHE A 92 2.78 5.08 10.34
C PHE A 92 3.02 3.90 11.29
N ASP A 93 2.64 4.11 12.55
CA ASP A 93 2.50 3.04 13.52
C ASP A 93 1.05 2.60 13.54
N VAL A 94 0.80 1.33 13.29
CA VAL A 94 -0.54 0.73 13.32
C VAL A 94 -0.64 -0.18 14.54
N ILE A 95 -1.32 0.29 15.58
CA ILE A 95 -1.47 -0.46 16.81
C ILE A 95 -2.74 -1.31 16.75
N ASN A 96 -2.57 -2.64 16.85
CA ASN A 96 -3.65 -3.63 16.89
C ASN A 96 -4.39 -3.59 18.24
N ALA A 97 -5.01 -2.47 18.51
CA ALA A 97 -5.78 -2.25 19.74
C ALA A 97 -6.82 -1.16 19.52
N GLY A 98 -7.84 -1.13 20.36
CA GLY A 98 -8.82 -0.06 20.37
C GLY A 98 -8.19 1.30 20.69
N MET A 99 -8.87 2.38 20.30
CA MET A 99 -8.41 3.76 20.36
C MET A 99 -7.78 4.16 21.69
N LYS A 100 -8.40 3.79 22.82
CA LYS A 100 -7.90 4.12 24.16
C LYS A 100 -6.51 3.50 24.41
N ALA A 101 -6.33 2.22 24.09
CA ALA A 101 -5.07 1.52 24.29
C ALA A 101 -3.99 2.02 23.31
N ALA A 102 -4.34 2.28 22.06
CA ALA A 102 -3.43 2.85 21.07
C ALA A 102 -2.94 4.25 21.48
N LYS A 103 -3.83 5.10 22.00
CA LYS A 103 -3.49 6.43 22.53
C LYS A 103 -2.56 6.34 23.74
N THR A 104 -2.82 5.43 24.67
CA THR A 104 -1.97 5.21 25.85
C THR A 104 -0.58 4.73 25.45
N ALA A 105 -0.49 3.80 24.48
CA ALA A 105 0.79 3.31 23.96
C ALA A 105 1.56 4.45 23.27
N ALA A 106 0.93 5.21 22.38
CA ALA A 106 1.54 6.33 21.68
C ALA A 106 2.16 7.36 22.64
N GLN A 107 1.41 7.73 23.67
CA GLN A 107 1.87 8.66 24.72
C GLN A 107 3.02 8.07 25.57
N GLY A 108 2.86 6.83 26.02
CA GLY A 108 3.86 6.15 26.84
C GLY A 108 5.17 5.85 26.10
N TRP A 109 5.12 5.72 24.79
CA TRP A 109 6.30 5.50 23.95
C TRP A 109 6.90 6.80 23.41
N LYS A 110 6.24 7.94 23.64
CA LYS A 110 6.66 9.29 23.18
C LYS A 110 6.88 9.33 21.66
N LEU A 111 5.92 8.77 20.91
CA LEU A 111 6.00 8.73 19.45
C LEU A 111 5.69 10.11 18.86
N GLY A 112 6.60 10.61 18.02
CA GLY A 112 6.50 11.92 17.38
C GLY A 112 5.79 11.91 16.00
N TYR A 113 5.14 10.81 15.64
CA TYR A 113 4.52 10.62 14.31
C TYR A 113 3.10 10.04 14.43
N THR A 114 2.43 9.88 13.28
CA THR A 114 1.03 9.43 13.24
C THR A 114 0.88 7.98 13.68
N VAL A 115 0.09 7.76 14.73
CA VAL A 115 -0.29 6.44 15.24
C VAL A 115 -1.74 6.16 14.89
N LEU A 116 -2.00 5.01 14.29
CA LEU A 116 -3.31 4.54 13.85
C LEU A 116 -3.80 3.41 14.76
N SER A 117 -5.09 3.38 15.06
CA SER A 117 -5.76 2.31 15.80
C SER A 117 -6.36 1.31 14.83
N ASP A 118 -6.05 0.02 15.00
CA ASP A 118 -6.55 -1.08 14.18
C ASP A 118 -7.01 -2.27 15.05
N PRO A 119 -8.13 -2.15 15.75
CA PRO A 119 -8.65 -3.24 16.59
C PRO A 119 -9.04 -4.49 15.79
N ASP A 120 -9.40 -4.30 14.52
CA ASP A 120 -9.85 -5.37 13.62
C ASP A 120 -8.70 -6.06 12.89
N LYS A 121 -7.44 -5.63 13.12
CA LYS A 121 -6.22 -6.17 12.48
C LYS A 121 -6.26 -6.13 10.94
N LYS A 122 -6.89 -5.12 10.37
CA LYS A 122 -7.02 -4.94 8.90
C LYS A 122 -5.67 -4.75 8.23
N ALA A 123 -4.73 -4.06 8.89
CA ALA A 123 -3.38 -3.86 8.38
C ALA A 123 -2.61 -5.18 8.31
N MET A 124 -2.76 -6.07 9.31
CA MET A 124 -2.15 -7.40 9.27
C MET A 124 -2.68 -8.22 8.11
N ALA A 125 -3.99 -8.24 7.90
CA ALA A 125 -4.61 -8.94 6.79
C ALA A 125 -4.15 -8.39 5.44
N TRP A 126 -4.06 -7.06 5.32
CA TRP A 126 -3.58 -6.41 4.10
C TRP A 126 -2.10 -6.71 3.78
N LEU A 127 -1.25 -6.73 4.81
CA LEU A 127 0.18 -7.02 4.68
C LEU A 127 0.50 -8.52 4.63
N ASN A 128 -0.52 -9.37 4.79
CA ASN A 128 -0.39 -10.82 4.90
C ASN A 128 0.67 -11.23 5.96
N THR A 129 0.57 -10.64 7.16
CA THR A 129 1.42 -10.95 8.31
C THR A 129 0.59 -11.38 9.49
N ASP A 130 1.07 -12.37 10.24
CA ASP A 130 0.46 -12.87 11.49
C ASP A 130 1.26 -12.48 12.75
N SER A 131 2.41 -11.84 12.54
CA SER A 131 3.37 -11.50 13.60
C SER A 131 3.28 -10.03 14.01
N VAL A 132 3.36 -9.76 15.31
CA VAL A 132 3.53 -8.43 15.90
C VAL A 132 4.66 -8.45 16.95
N PRO A 133 5.59 -7.48 16.89
CA PRO A 133 5.69 -6.40 15.92
C PRO A 133 6.17 -6.88 14.54
N SER A 134 5.72 -6.23 13.48
CA SER A 134 6.25 -6.40 12.14
C SER A 134 6.28 -5.06 11.40
N VAL A 135 7.31 -4.82 10.59
CA VAL A 135 7.41 -3.61 9.76
C VAL A 135 7.34 -3.99 8.28
N ALA A 136 6.51 -3.31 7.55
CA ALA A 136 6.36 -3.50 6.10
C ALA A 136 6.78 -2.24 5.34
N PHE A 137 7.49 -2.46 4.26
CA PHE A 137 7.98 -1.44 3.33
C PHE A 137 7.17 -1.53 2.05
N VAL A 138 6.38 -0.50 1.78
CA VAL A 138 5.45 -0.46 0.65
C VAL A 138 5.91 0.61 -0.31
N SER A 139 6.17 0.23 -1.56
CA SER A 139 6.56 1.18 -2.61
C SER A 139 5.44 2.18 -2.91
N ALA A 140 5.76 3.28 -3.57
CA ALA A 140 4.76 4.23 -4.05
C ALA A 140 3.71 3.58 -4.96
N SER A 141 4.03 2.48 -5.64
CA SER A 141 3.07 1.72 -6.46
C SER A 141 2.16 0.78 -5.67
N GLY A 142 2.28 0.73 -4.33
CA GLY A 142 1.47 -0.14 -3.47
C GLY A 142 1.98 -1.58 -3.33
N LYS A 143 3.13 -1.88 -3.90
CA LYS A 143 3.74 -3.20 -3.75
C LYS A 143 4.47 -3.28 -2.41
N VAL A 144 4.20 -4.31 -1.60
CA VAL A 144 5.03 -4.65 -0.45
C VAL A 144 6.38 -5.16 -0.96
N ILE A 145 7.44 -4.41 -0.67
CA ILE A 145 8.80 -4.72 -1.09
C ILE A 145 9.45 -5.70 -0.12
N ARG A 146 9.21 -5.47 1.18
CA ARG A 146 9.82 -6.24 2.25
C ARG A 146 8.92 -6.19 3.49
N THR A 147 8.91 -7.26 4.26
CA THR A 147 8.29 -7.33 5.60
C THR A 147 9.29 -7.95 6.57
N GLU A 148 9.47 -7.32 7.73
CA GLU A 148 10.37 -7.79 8.77
C GLU A 148 9.61 -7.99 10.08
N THR A 149 9.81 -9.15 10.69
CA THR A 149 9.26 -9.50 12.02
C THR A 149 10.26 -9.22 13.13
N LYS A 150 11.57 -9.22 12.82
CA LYS A 150 12.62 -8.79 13.71
C LYS A 150 12.94 -7.31 13.43
N VAL A 151 12.21 -6.42 14.11
CA VAL A 151 12.33 -4.98 13.88
C VAL A 151 13.52 -4.42 14.64
N THR A 152 14.60 -4.11 13.92
CA THR A 152 15.80 -3.45 14.42
C THR A 152 16.08 -2.20 13.61
N GLU A 153 16.85 -1.27 14.13
CA GLU A 153 17.25 -0.05 13.43
C GLU A 153 17.93 -0.37 12.08
N ALA A 154 18.82 -1.37 12.06
CA ALA A 154 19.50 -1.82 10.85
C ALA A 154 18.53 -2.36 9.79
N ASN A 155 17.61 -3.26 10.18
CA ASN A 155 16.63 -3.83 9.24
C ASN A 155 15.68 -2.76 8.69
N VAL A 156 15.33 -1.77 9.51
CA VAL A 156 14.50 -0.64 9.07
C VAL A 156 15.26 0.22 8.09
N ALA A 157 16.53 0.55 8.35
CA ALA A 157 17.36 1.33 7.44
C ALA A 157 17.54 0.63 6.09
N GLU A 158 17.81 -0.68 6.08
CA GLU A 158 17.88 -1.48 4.84
C GLU A 158 16.55 -1.46 4.07
N GLY A 159 15.41 -1.61 4.76
CA GLY A 159 14.09 -1.56 4.15
C GLY A 159 13.79 -0.20 3.51
N VAL A 160 14.18 0.89 4.17
CA VAL A 160 14.05 2.27 3.63
C VAL A 160 14.94 2.44 2.40
N MET A 161 16.18 1.94 2.41
CA MET A 161 17.07 1.94 1.24
C MET A 161 16.47 1.14 0.08
N ALA A 162 15.86 -0.02 0.36
CA ALA A 162 15.17 -0.82 -0.65
C ALA A 162 13.97 -0.06 -1.28
N LEU A 163 13.24 0.74 -0.49
CA LEU A 163 12.20 1.63 -1.01
C LEU A 163 12.76 2.70 -1.93
N ALA A 164 13.89 3.31 -1.57
CA ALA A 164 14.54 4.34 -2.39
C ALA A 164 15.05 3.77 -3.72
N GLN A 165 15.45 2.51 -3.75
CA GLN A 165 15.90 1.80 -4.96
C GLN A 165 14.76 1.19 -5.77
N SER A 166 13.54 1.14 -5.21
CA SER A 166 12.36 0.64 -5.93
C SER A 166 11.98 1.61 -7.05
N PRO A 167 11.94 1.19 -8.31
CA PRO A 167 11.54 2.06 -9.41
C PRO A 167 10.12 2.57 -9.16
N GLU A 168 9.97 3.89 -9.04
CA GLU A 168 8.65 4.52 -8.98
C GLU A 168 7.87 4.20 -10.26
N LYS A 169 6.82 3.40 -10.11
CA LYS A 169 5.86 3.21 -11.18
C LYS A 169 4.98 4.44 -11.26
N LEU A 170 5.16 5.21 -12.30
CA LEU A 170 4.38 6.39 -12.61
C LEU A 170 3.33 6.02 -13.67
N ILE A 171 2.23 6.73 -13.69
CA ILE A 171 1.19 6.54 -14.72
C ILE A 171 1.33 7.66 -15.73
N ASP A 172 1.45 7.30 -17.01
CA ASP A 172 1.35 8.23 -18.11
C ASP A 172 -0.09 8.78 -18.15
N PRO A 173 -0.30 10.09 -17.93
CA PRO A 173 -1.64 10.65 -17.83
C PRO A 173 -2.43 10.62 -19.14
N VAL A 174 -1.78 10.39 -20.28
CA VAL A 174 -2.43 10.39 -21.60
C VAL A 174 -2.99 9.03 -21.96
N CYS A 175 -2.26 7.95 -21.68
CA CYS A 175 -2.65 6.59 -22.09
C CYS A 175 -2.84 5.60 -20.92
N GLY A 176 -2.58 6.03 -19.66
CA GLY A 176 -2.73 5.17 -18.50
C GLY A 176 -1.64 4.08 -18.34
N MET A 177 -0.63 4.07 -19.20
CA MET A 177 0.45 3.08 -19.12
C MET A 177 1.38 3.37 -17.94
N THR A 178 1.84 2.31 -17.30
CA THR A 178 2.85 2.42 -16.24
C THR A 178 4.22 2.68 -16.85
N VAL A 179 4.90 3.73 -16.38
CA VAL A 179 6.27 4.10 -16.74
C VAL A 179 7.11 4.22 -15.47
N THR A 180 8.42 4.05 -15.60
CA THR A 180 9.38 4.44 -14.54
C THR A 180 10.17 5.65 -15.00
N LYS A 181 10.75 6.41 -14.07
CA LYS A 181 11.56 7.58 -14.43
C LYS A 181 12.68 7.22 -15.40
N GLU A 182 13.29 6.05 -15.19
CA GLU A 182 14.43 5.55 -15.98
C GLU A 182 14.02 5.08 -17.37
N ARG A 183 12.76 4.68 -17.56
CA ARG A 183 12.21 4.13 -18.82
C ARG A 183 11.26 5.07 -19.53
N ALA A 184 11.02 6.25 -18.97
CA ALA A 184 10.17 7.24 -19.61
C ALA A 184 10.83 7.75 -20.88
N ALA A 185 10.07 7.79 -21.98
CA ALA A 185 10.51 8.38 -23.25
C ALA A 185 10.62 9.93 -23.17
N GLY A 186 10.10 10.52 -22.10
CA GLY A 186 10.21 11.94 -21.82
C GLY A 186 9.40 12.35 -20.60
N SER A 187 9.62 13.58 -20.15
CA SER A 187 8.86 14.20 -19.06
C SER A 187 8.43 15.63 -19.44
N ALA A 188 7.40 16.13 -18.75
CA ALA A 188 6.96 17.53 -18.83
C ALA A 188 6.51 18.00 -17.45
N THR A 189 6.77 19.27 -17.14
CA THR A 189 6.34 19.88 -15.87
C THR A 189 5.12 20.77 -16.11
N TYR A 190 4.08 20.57 -15.31
CA TYR A 190 2.87 21.38 -15.33
C TYR A 190 2.42 21.68 -13.91
N GLN A 191 2.19 22.95 -13.58
CA GLN A 191 1.83 23.44 -12.24
C GLN A 191 2.78 22.93 -11.12
N GLY A 192 4.09 22.93 -11.38
CA GLY A 192 5.11 22.49 -10.42
C GLY A 192 5.24 20.96 -10.24
N LYS A 193 4.44 20.16 -10.93
CA LYS A 193 4.49 18.70 -10.89
C LYS A 193 5.05 18.14 -12.20
N THR A 194 6.01 17.20 -12.10
CA THR A 194 6.60 16.53 -13.27
C THR A 194 5.83 15.26 -13.60
N TYR A 195 5.45 15.11 -14.86
CA TYR A 195 4.77 13.95 -15.43
C TYR A 195 5.71 13.22 -16.39
N TYR A 196 5.59 11.90 -16.44
CA TYR A 196 6.44 11.03 -17.23
C TYR A 196 5.60 10.26 -18.25
N PHE A 197 6.14 10.05 -19.45
CA PHE A 197 5.41 9.53 -20.60
C PHE A 197 6.07 8.28 -21.16
N CYS A 198 5.26 7.32 -21.58
CA CYS A 198 5.71 6.06 -22.17
C CYS A 198 6.31 6.27 -23.58
N ASN A 199 5.90 7.33 -24.28
CA ASN A 199 6.39 7.69 -25.62
C ASN A 199 6.31 9.20 -25.85
N LYS A 200 6.94 9.65 -26.93
CA LYS A 200 6.98 11.06 -27.32
C LYS A 200 5.60 11.61 -27.69
N VAL A 201 4.74 10.80 -28.29
CA VAL A 201 3.39 11.23 -28.72
C VAL A 201 2.53 11.59 -27.49
N CYS A 202 2.59 10.77 -26.43
CA CYS A 202 1.90 11.07 -25.17
C CYS A 202 2.40 12.37 -24.56
N LYS A 203 3.73 12.59 -24.50
CA LYS A 203 4.32 13.84 -24.03
C LYS A 203 3.82 15.05 -24.85
N ASP A 204 3.87 14.97 -26.18
CA ASP A 204 3.47 16.06 -27.07
C ASP A 204 1.97 16.38 -26.93
N ASN A 205 1.12 15.36 -26.78
CA ASN A 205 -0.31 15.53 -26.54
C ASN A 205 -0.59 16.18 -25.19
N PHE A 206 0.10 15.75 -24.13
CA PHE A 206 -0.03 16.36 -22.82
C PHE A 206 0.43 17.83 -22.82
N THR A 207 1.53 18.13 -23.49
CA THR A 207 2.08 19.49 -23.55
C THR A 207 1.13 20.46 -24.27
N LYS A 208 0.35 19.97 -25.24
CA LYS A 208 -0.66 20.78 -25.97
C LYS A 208 -1.87 21.13 -25.10
N ASP A 209 -2.35 20.19 -24.29
CA ASP A 209 -3.52 20.38 -23.43
C ASP A 209 -3.42 19.53 -22.17
N PRO A 210 -2.67 19.97 -21.13
CA PRO A 210 -2.49 19.22 -19.90
C PRO A 210 -3.79 19.02 -19.12
N GLN A 211 -4.71 20.00 -19.14
CA GLN A 211 -5.93 19.96 -18.36
C GLN A 211 -6.86 18.83 -18.80
N LYS A 212 -6.91 18.54 -20.09
CA LYS A 212 -7.71 17.44 -20.66
C LYS A 212 -7.37 16.08 -20.03
N TYR A 213 -6.11 15.86 -19.64
CA TYR A 213 -5.61 14.58 -19.12
C TYR A 213 -5.51 14.53 -17.58
N LEU A 214 -5.72 15.66 -16.91
CA LEU A 214 -5.65 15.76 -15.44
C LEU A 214 -7.01 15.94 -14.78
N ALA A 215 -8.07 16.16 -15.54
CA ALA A 215 -9.45 16.38 -15.07
C ALA A 215 -10.25 15.08 -14.83
N GLN A 216 -9.57 13.90 -14.83
CA GLN A 216 -10.22 12.60 -14.57
C GLN A 216 -10.09 12.18 -13.11
#